data_1a1b82b24546250319cd58612384005e
#
_entry.id   1a1b82b24546250319cd58612384005e
#
_cell.length_a   1.000
_cell.length_b   1.000
_cell.length_c   1.000
_cell.angle_alpha   90.00
_cell.angle_beta   90.00
_cell.angle_gamma   90.00
#
_symmetry.space_group_name_H-M   'P 1'
#
loop_
_entity.id
_entity.type
_entity.pdbx_description
1 polymer ?
#
loop_
_entity_poly.entity_id
_entity_poly.type
_entity_poly.pdbx_seq_one_letter_code
_entity_poly.pdbx_strand_id
1 'polypeptide(L)'
;MLDILMIHLLNPLGYIVPVLLAVAFLTLLERKVLGYMQLRKGPNIVGPYGLLQPIADGVKLFIKEPVRPSTSSPFLFLAAPILALTLAMMLWAPLPMPSPILDMNLGMLFILALSSLAVYTILGSGWASNSKYALIGALRAVAQTISYEVSLGLILLSLIIFSGGYTLQTFSTTQETIWLLIPAWPLAAMWYISTLAETNRAPFDLTEGESELVSGFNVEYAGGPFALFFLAEYANILMMNTLSIVLFMGSSHAHNAPELTAATLMTKAALLSIMFLWVRASYPRFRYDQLMHLVWKNFLPLTLALVLWHIALPIALAGLPPQL
;
A
#
# COMPACT_ATOMS: atom_id res chain seq x y z
N MET A 1 -20.47 29.72 5.14
CA MET A 1 -20.90 28.44 5.71
C MET A 1 -20.94 27.33 4.67
N LEU A 2 -21.52 27.56 3.47
CA LEU A 2 -21.52 26.60 2.34
C LEU A 2 -20.10 26.25 1.89
N ASP A 3 -19.19 27.23 1.75
CA ASP A 3 -17.80 26.99 1.31
C ASP A 3 -17.01 26.15 2.32
N ILE A 4 -17.24 26.36 3.61
CA ILE A 4 -16.65 25.53 4.68
C ILE A 4 -17.14 24.09 4.60
N LEU A 5 -18.42 23.90 4.36
CA LEU A 5 -19.04 22.58 4.22
C LEU A 5 -18.54 21.87 2.95
N MET A 6 -18.35 22.58 1.85
CA MET A 6 -17.78 22.05 0.61
C MET A 6 -16.33 21.60 0.80
N ILE A 7 -15.48 22.45 1.36
CA ILE A 7 -14.05 22.18 1.50
C ILE A 7 -13.79 21.08 2.54
N HIS A 8 -14.42 21.16 3.71
CA HIS A 8 -14.08 20.27 4.82
C HIS A 8 -14.87 18.96 4.86
N LEU A 9 -15.99 18.85 4.17
CA LEU A 9 -16.82 17.63 4.16
C LEU A 9 -16.89 16.98 2.77
N LEU A 10 -17.23 17.71 1.73
CA LEU A 10 -17.47 17.13 0.41
C LEU A 10 -16.18 16.72 -0.30
N ASN A 11 -15.09 17.50 -0.19
CA ASN A 11 -13.82 17.12 -0.80
C ASN A 11 -13.24 15.83 -0.21
N PRO A 12 -13.10 15.65 1.12
CA PRO A 12 -12.66 14.38 1.68
C PRO A 12 -13.59 13.21 1.34
N LEU A 13 -14.92 13.40 1.37
CA LEU A 13 -15.87 12.36 1.00
C LEU A 13 -15.75 11.99 -0.48
N GLY A 14 -15.58 12.97 -1.36
CA GLY A 14 -15.33 12.76 -2.79
C GLY A 14 -14.06 11.96 -3.09
N TYR A 15 -13.13 11.89 -2.14
CA TYR A 15 -11.92 11.09 -2.22
C TYR A 15 -12.09 9.69 -1.61
N ILE A 16 -12.62 9.64 -0.38
CA ILE A 16 -12.75 8.40 0.39
C ILE A 16 -13.70 7.40 -0.30
N VAL A 17 -14.83 7.87 -0.83
CA VAL A 17 -15.83 6.98 -1.44
C VAL A 17 -15.30 6.26 -2.68
N PRO A 18 -14.68 6.93 -3.68
CA PRO A 18 -14.07 6.24 -4.81
C PRO A 18 -12.95 5.28 -4.42
N VAL A 19 -12.12 5.63 -3.42
CA VAL A 19 -11.06 4.74 -2.95
C VAL A 19 -11.67 3.47 -2.35
N LEU A 20 -12.68 3.57 -1.49
CA LEU A 20 -13.34 2.40 -0.91
C LEU A 20 -14.03 1.53 -1.98
N LEU A 21 -14.61 2.14 -3.00
CA LEU A 21 -15.16 1.41 -4.15
C LEU A 21 -14.06 0.69 -4.93
N ALA A 22 -12.94 1.36 -5.20
CA ALA A 22 -11.80 0.74 -5.87
C ALA A 22 -11.24 -0.45 -5.08
N VAL A 23 -11.15 -0.32 -3.76
CA VAL A 23 -10.76 -1.40 -2.84
C VAL A 23 -11.72 -2.59 -2.94
N ALA A 24 -13.03 -2.34 -2.94
CA ALA A 24 -14.03 -3.38 -3.09
C ALA A 24 -13.89 -4.12 -4.45
N PHE A 25 -13.72 -3.38 -5.55
CA PHE A 25 -13.52 -3.99 -6.87
C PHE A 25 -12.16 -4.67 -7.05
N LEU A 26 -11.13 -4.27 -6.30
CA LEU A 26 -9.84 -4.96 -6.31
C LEU A 26 -9.98 -6.42 -5.83
N THR A 27 -10.84 -6.69 -4.85
CA THR A 27 -11.12 -8.07 -4.40
C THR A 27 -11.74 -8.94 -5.49
N LEU A 28 -12.64 -8.36 -6.30
CA LEU A 28 -13.21 -9.03 -7.47
C LEU A 28 -12.15 -9.30 -8.55
N LEU A 29 -11.34 -8.28 -8.84
CA LEU A 29 -10.26 -8.37 -9.83
C LEU A 29 -9.27 -9.47 -9.43
N GLU A 30 -8.89 -9.55 -8.16
CA GLU A 30 -8.02 -10.60 -7.65
C GLU A 30 -8.59 -11.99 -7.91
N ARG A 31 -9.84 -12.25 -7.52
CA ARG A 31 -10.48 -13.56 -7.72
C ARG A 31 -10.62 -13.92 -9.21
N LYS A 32 -10.84 -12.92 -10.08
CA LYS A 32 -10.91 -13.15 -11.53
C LYS A 32 -9.55 -13.43 -12.15
N VAL A 33 -8.55 -12.62 -11.85
CA VAL A 33 -7.19 -12.80 -12.38
C VAL A 33 -6.63 -14.16 -11.97
N LEU A 34 -6.71 -14.49 -10.67
CA LEU A 34 -6.29 -15.79 -10.17
C LEU A 34 -7.10 -16.95 -10.79
N GLY A 35 -8.40 -16.75 -10.99
CA GLY A 35 -9.25 -17.74 -11.66
C GLY A 35 -8.79 -18.04 -13.08
N TYR A 36 -8.55 -17.02 -13.90
CA TYR A 36 -8.09 -17.19 -15.27
C TYR A 36 -6.68 -17.82 -15.33
N MET A 37 -5.77 -17.43 -14.43
CA MET A 37 -4.44 -18.06 -14.34
C MET A 37 -4.51 -19.57 -13.98
N GLN A 38 -5.54 -19.95 -13.23
CA GLN A 38 -5.81 -21.35 -12.84
C GLN A 38 -6.73 -22.09 -13.81
N LEU A 39 -6.95 -21.55 -15.03
CA LEU A 39 -7.82 -22.09 -16.06
C LEU A 39 -9.28 -22.31 -15.60
N ARG A 40 -9.76 -21.47 -14.69
CA ARG A 40 -11.16 -21.44 -14.22
C ARG A 40 -11.73 -20.02 -14.28
N LYS A 41 -13.06 -19.91 -14.28
CA LYS A 41 -13.74 -18.62 -14.18
C LYS A 41 -13.84 -18.22 -12.71
N GLY A 42 -13.53 -16.93 -12.41
CA GLY A 42 -13.81 -16.33 -11.11
C GLY A 42 -15.33 -16.06 -10.92
N PRO A 43 -15.72 -15.28 -9.89
CA PRO A 43 -17.12 -14.96 -9.62
C PRO A 43 -17.80 -14.39 -10.87
N ASN A 44 -18.91 -15.01 -11.31
CA ASN A 44 -19.62 -14.65 -12.53
C ASN A 44 -21.13 -14.56 -12.38
N ILE A 45 -21.71 -15.17 -11.32
CA ILE A 45 -23.17 -15.37 -11.19
C ILE A 45 -23.83 -14.17 -10.45
N VAL A 46 -23.16 -13.57 -9.47
CA VAL A 46 -23.73 -12.47 -8.66
C VAL A 46 -23.67 -11.16 -9.45
N GLY A 47 -24.78 -10.79 -10.10
CA GLY A 47 -24.87 -9.69 -11.03
C GLY A 47 -24.18 -9.97 -12.38
N PRO A 48 -24.23 -9.03 -13.33
CA PRO A 48 -23.58 -9.18 -14.61
C PRO A 48 -22.06 -9.29 -14.41
N TYR A 49 -21.46 -10.38 -14.87
CA TYR A 49 -20.04 -10.67 -14.74
C TYR A 49 -19.50 -10.68 -13.28
N GLY A 50 -20.36 -10.87 -12.27
CA GLY A 50 -19.97 -10.90 -10.87
C GLY A 50 -19.68 -9.53 -10.25
N LEU A 51 -20.12 -8.42 -10.87
CA LEU A 51 -19.86 -7.05 -10.38
C LEU A 51 -20.46 -6.76 -8.99
N LEU A 52 -21.55 -7.45 -8.62
CA LEU A 52 -22.19 -7.28 -7.32
C LEU A 52 -21.55 -8.15 -6.21
N GLN A 53 -20.58 -9.00 -6.55
CA GLN A 53 -19.93 -9.88 -5.57
C GLN A 53 -19.27 -9.13 -4.40
N PRO A 54 -18.52 -8.03 -4.58
CA PRO A 54 -17.94 -7.29 -3.48
C PRO A 54 -18.97 -6.72 -2.51
N ILE A 55 -20.12 -6.28 -3.05
CA ILE A 55 -21.22 -5.75 -2.22
C ILE A 55 -21.86 -6.88 -1.41
N ALA A 56 -22.09 -8.04 -2.03
CA ALA A 56 -22.63 -9.21 -1.34
C ALA A 56 -21.68 -9.70 -0.23
N ASP A 57 -20.37 -9.72 -0.48
CA ASP A 57 -19.37 -10.09 0.52
C ASP A 57 -19.32 -9.06 1.68
N GLY A 58 -19.41 -7.76 1.37
CA GLY A 58 -19.51 -6.71 2.38
C GLY A 58 -20.75 -6.85 3.26
N VAL A 59 -21.92 -6.98 2.66
CA VAL A 59 -23.19 -7.16 3.39
C VAL A 59 -23.12 -8.40 4.28
N LYS A 60 -22.59 -9.52 3.76
CA LYS A 60 -22.42 -10.75 4.55
C LYS A 60 -21.56 -10.53 5.79
N LEU A 61 -20.43 -9.79 5.66
CA LEU A 61 -19.53 -9.54 6.79
C LEU A 61 -20.15 -8.59 7.83
N PHE A 62 -20.91 -7.59 7.40
CA PHE A 62 -21.57 -6.66 8.32
C PHE A 62 -22.78 -7.27 9.06
N ILE A 63 -23.49 -8.20 8.42
CA ILE A 63 -24.61 -8.92 9.07
C ILE A 63 -24.08 -10.01 10.01
N LYS A 64 -22.87 -10.53 9.76
CA LYS A 64 -22.28 -11.57 10.60
C LYS A 64 -22.01 -11.04 12.01
N GLU A 65 -22.45 -11.78 13.01
CA GLU A 65 -22.23 -11.45 14.43
C GLU A 65 -20.72 -11.35 14.74
N PRO A 66 -20.24 -10.24 15.31
CA PRO A 66 -18.85 -10.11 15.72
C PRO A 66 -18.57 -11.00 16.94
N VAL A 67 -17.63 -11.90 16.81
CA VAL A 67 -17.19 -12.77 17.91
C VAL A 67 -16.09 -12.06 18.68
N ARG A 68 -16.20 -12.06 20.00
CA ARG A 68 -15.18 -11.53 20.89
C ARG A 68 -14.75 -12.61 21.88
N PRO A 69 -13.45 -12.98 21.90
CA PRO A 69 -12.92 -13.93 22.86
C PRO A 69 -13.07 -13.40 24.31
N SER A 70 -13.42 -14.27 25.25
CA SER A 70 -13.59 -13.88 26.66
C SER A 70 -12.31 -13.37 27.30
N THR A 71 -11.16 -13.85 26.84
CA THR A 71 -9.81 -13.48 27.31
C THR A 71 -9.24 -12.25 26.64
N SER A 72 -9.91 -11.69 25.64
CA SER A 72 -9.41 -10.53 24.87
C SER A 72 -9.54 -9.22 25.64
N SER A 73 -8.63 -8.26 25.40
CA SER A 73 -8.77 -6.88 25.88
C SER A 73 -9.79 -6.12 25.04
N PRO A 74 -10.97 -5.70 25.61
CA PRO A 74 -12.09 -5.20 24.79
C PRO A 74 -11.77 -3.93 24.03
N PHE A 75 -11.11 -2.98 24.67
CA PHE A 75 -10.81 -1.68 24.09
C PHE A 75 -9.84 -1.79 22.90
N LEU A 76 -8.69 -2.43 23.09
CA LEU A 76 -7.69 -2.60 22.03
C LEU A 76 -8.20 -3.49 20.88
N PHE A 77 -9.01 -4.50 21.20
CA PHE A 77 -9.58 -5.40 20.20
C PHE A 77 -10.49 -4.67 19.20
N LEU A 78 -11.26 -3.67 19.65
CA LEU A 78 -12.09 -2.84 18.78
C LEU A 78 -11.33 -1.65 18.17
N ALA A 79 -10.39 -1.07 18.90
CA ALA A 79 -9.64 0.09 18.43
C ALA A 79 -8.68 -0.25 17.29
N ALA A 80 -8.01 -1.42 17.30
CA ALA A 80 -7.01 -1.78 16.33
C ALA A 80 -7.54 -1.81 14.88
N PRO A 81 -8.69 -2.42 14.53
CA PRO A 81 -9.22 -2.40 13.17
C PRO A 81 -9.63 -0.99 12.71
N ILE A 82 -10.19 -0.19 13.63
CA ILE A 82 -10.60 1.19 13.32
C ILE A 82 -9.36 2.04 13.01
N LEU A 83 -8.32 1.94 13.83
CA LEU A 83 -7.06 2.63 13.60
C LEU A 83 -6.37 2.18 12.30
N ALA A 84 -6.41 0.89 11.98
CA ALA A 84 -5.85 0.38 10.73
C ALA A 84 -6.51 1.03 9.51
N LEU A 85 -7.84 1.08 9.47
CA LEU A 85 -8.56 1.70 8.36
C LEU A 85 -8.35 3.21 8.31
N THR A 86 -8.37 3.91 9.45
CA THR A 86 -8.15 5.37 9.48
C THR A 86 -6.75 5.74 9.00
N LEU A 87 -5.70 5.03 9.42
CA LEU A 87 -4.34 5.25 8.93
C LEU A 87 -4.21 4.95 7.43
N ALA A 88 -4.82 3.86 6.96
CA ALA A 88 -4.84 3.53 5.54
C ALA A 88 -5.51 4.63 4.70
N MET A 89 -6.60 5.23 5.17
CA MET A 89 -7.25 6.35 4.47
C MET A 89 -6.44 7.65 4.54
N MET A 90 -5.75 7.93 5.65
CA MET A 90 -4.89 9.12 5.78
C MET A 90 -3.69 9.09 4.82
N LEU A 91 -3.17 7.92 4.48
CA LEU A 91 -2.08 7.77 3.51
C LEU A 91 -2.43 8.28 2.10
N TRP A 92 -3.70 8.35 1.76
CA TRP A 92 -4.15 8.86 0.46
C TRP A 92 -4.17 10.38 0.37
N ALA A 93 -4.16 11.09 1.50
CA ALA A 93 -4.34 12.55 1.55
C ALA A 93 -3.26 13.35 0.80
N PRO A 94 -1.94 13.04 0.86
CA PRO A 94 -0.91 13.76 0.14
C PRO A 94 -0.75 13.36 -1.34
N LEU A 95 -1.43 12.29 -1.82
CA LEU A 95 -1.28 11.80 -3.18
C LEU A 95 -1.91 12.75 -4.20
N PRO A 96 -1.19 13.15 -5.27
CA PRO A 96 -1.73 13.99 -6.33
C PRO A 96 -2.66 13.17 -7.26
N MET A 97 -3.98 13.33 -7.11
CA MET A 97 -5.01 12.65 -7.91
C MET A 97 -6.06 13.60 -8.51
N PRO A 98 -5.84 14.40 -9.51
CA PRO A 98 -4.62 15.05 -9.97
C PRO A 98 -4.09 16.11 -9.01
N SER A 99 -4.90 16.57 -8.05
CA SER A 99 -4.52 17.51 -6.99
C SER A 99 -4.59 16.81 -5.64
N PRO A 100 -3.62 17.02 -4.72
CA PRO A 100 -3.66 16.45 -3.39
C PRO A 100 -4.76 17.10 -2.54
N ILE A 101 -5.34 16.34 -1.59
CA ILE A 101 -6.25 16.93 -0.58
C ILE A 101 -5.45 17.81 0.37
N LEU A 102 -4.27 17.34 0.77
CA LEU A 102 -3.33 18.03 1.64
C LEU A 102 -2.01 18.19 0.91
N ASP A 103 -1.75 19.41 0.44
CA ASP A 103 -0.45 19.76 -0.14
C ASP A 103 0.54 20.05 0.98
N MET A 104 1.39 19.07 1.25
CA MET A 104 2.37 19.14 2.34
C MET A 104 3.78 19.26 1.78
N ASN A 105 4.56 20.22 2.28
CA ASN A 105 5.97 20.37 1.92
C ASN A 105 6.81 19.12 2.23
N LEU A 106 6.44 18.37 3.26
CA LEU A 106 7.09 17.13 3.69
C LEU A 106 6.20 15.89 3.45
N GLY A 107 5.46 15.83 2.34
CA GLY A 107 4.50 14.79 2.03
C GLY A 107 5.08 13.37 2.07
N MET A 108 6.33 13.20 1.59
CA MET A 108 7.02 11.90 1.63
C MET A 108 7.31 11.43 3.06
N LEU A 109 7.75 12.33 3.93
CA LEU A 109 8.00 11.99 5.34
C LEU A 109 6.71 11.69 6.09
N PHE A 110 5.61 12.37 5.73
CA PHE A 110 4.29 12.08 6.28
C PHE A 110 3.81 10.66 5.93
N ILE A 111 4.02 10.22 4.69
CA ILE A 111 3.70 8.84 4.28
C ILE A 111 4.51 7.83 5.10
N LEU A 112 5.83 8.03 5.24
CA LEU A 112 6.67 7.14 6.04
C LEU A 112 6.26 7.13 7.52
N ALA A 113 5.89 8.28 8.09
CA ALA A 113 5.42 8.34 9.48
C ALA A 113 4.10 7.58 9.68
N LEU A 114 3.16 7.65 8.74
CA LEU A 114 1.91 6.91 8.84
C LEU A 114 2.09 5.41 8.58
N SER A 115 3.01 5.01 7.70
CA SER A 115 3.31 3.57 7.50
C SER A 115 3.92 2.95 8.75
N SER A 116 4.81 3.66 9.44
CA SER A 116 5.37 3.20 10.73
C SER A 116 4.30 3.10 11.84
N LEU A 117 3.33 4.01 11.87
CA LEU A 117 2.20 3.92 12.80
C LEU A 117 1.29 2.72 12.51
N ALA A 118 1.14 2.31 11.25
CA ALA A 118 0.34 1.16 10.88
C ALA A 118 0.83 -0.16 11.52
N VAL A 119 2.13 -0.27 11.79
CA VAL A 119 2.73 -1.42 12.49
C VAL A 119 2.12 -1.66 13.86
N TYR A 120 1.81 -0.57 14.60
CA TYR A 120 1.20 -0.68 15.93
C TYR A 120 -0.23 -1.24 15.89
N THR A 121 -0.95 -1.08 14.80
CA THR A 121 -2.30 -1.65 14.66
C THR A 121 -2.24 -3.17 14.55
N ILE A 122 -1.25 -3.72 13.84
CA ILE A 122 -1.02 -5.16 13.73
C ILE A 122 -0.55 -5.72 15.08
N LEU A 123 0.41 -5.06 15.73
CA LEU A 123 0.89 -5.47 17.04
C LEU A 123 -0.23 -5.46 18.07
N GLY A 124 -1.00 -4.37 18.11
CA GLY A 124 -2.13 -4.19 19.02
C GLY A 124 -3.22 -5.23 18.82
N SER A 125 -3.51 -5.62 17.58
CA SER A 125 -4.51 -6.66 17.29
C SER A 125 -4.06 -8.05 17.75
N GLY A 126 -2.79 -8.42 17.49
CA GLY A 126 -2.24 -9.69 17.94
C GLY A 126 -2.17 -9.80 19.47
N TRP A 127 -1.83 -8.71 20.15
CA TRP A 127 -1.79 -8.68 21.61
C TRP A 127 -3.21 -8.68 22.22
N ALA A 128 -4.11 -7.88 21.66
CA ALA A 128 -5.48 -7.76 22.16
C ALA A 128 -6.27 -9.06 22.09
N SER A 129 -6.00 -9.92 21.11
CA SER A 129 -6.64 -11.23 20.92
C SER A 129 -6.27 -12.24 22.01
N ASN A 130 -5.15 -12.04 22.71
CA ASN A 130 -4.61 -12.92 23.76
C ASN A 130 -4.52 -14.40 23.34
N SER A 131 -4.22 -14.66 22.05
CA SER A 131 -3.97 -15.99 21.53
C SER A 131 -2.50 -16.15 21.14
N LYS A 132 -1.91 -17.33 21.38
CA LYS A 132 -0.49 -17.59 21.13
C LYS A 132 -0.14 -17.47 19.65
N TYR A 133 -1.00 -17.97 18.77
CA TYR A 133 -0.78 -17.94 17.33
C TYR A 133 -0.91 -16.52 16.76
N ALA A 134 -1.89 -15.76 17.22
CA ALA A 134 -2.07 -14.37 16.80
C ALA A 134 -0.87 -13.50 17.23
N LEU A 135 -0.34 -13.70 18.44
CA LEU A 135 0.84 -12.98 18.90
C LEU A 135 2.08 -13.29 18.07
N ILE A 136 2.33 -14.56 17.75
CA ILE A 136 3.47 -14.98 16.92
C ILE A 136 3.32 -14.40 15.51
N GLY A 137 2.12 -14.44 14.94
CA GLY A 137 1.83 -13.85 13.62
C GLY A 137 2.07 -12.35 13.61
N ALA A 138 1.59 -11.62 14.60
CA ALA A 138 1.80 -10.18 14.73
C ALA A 138 3.29 -9.83 14.89
N LEU A 139 4.05 -10.55 15.71
CA LEU A 139 5.48 -10.30 15.87
C LEU A 139 6.27 -10.53 14.58
N ARG A 140 5.95 -11.57 13.82
CA ARG A 140 6.57 -11.80 12.50
C ARG A 140 6.25 -10.68 11.52
N ALA A 141 4.99 -10.24 11.48
CA ALA A 141 4.54 -9.13 10.66
C ALA A 141 5.30 -7.84 10.98
N VAL A 142 5.36 -7.49 12.25
CA VAL A 142 6.06 -6.28 12.74
C VAL A 142 7.54 -6.31 12.39
N ALA A 143 8.20 -7.44 12.59
CA ALA A 143 9.62 -7.58 12.24
C ALA A 143 9.86 -7.44 10.73
N GLN A 144 8.93 -7.95 9.90
CA GLN A 144 8.96 -7.79 8.44
C GLN A 144 8.80 -6.32 8.05
N THR A 145 7.73 -5.67 8.47
CA THR A 145 7.41 -4.28 8.07
C THR A 145 8.49 -3.31 8.53
N ILE A 146 8.97 -3.37 9.77
CA ILE A 146 10.08 -2.52 10.27
C ILE A 146 11.35 -2.71 9.43
N SER A 147 11.70 -3.95 9.09
CA SER A 147 12.90 -4.22 8.28
C SER A 147 12.81 -3.65 6.87
N TYR A 148 11.65 -3.76 6.23
CA TYR A 148 11.44 -3.22 4.89
C TYR A 148 11.28 -1.70 4.88
N GLU A 149 10.72 -1.10 5.93
CA GLU A 149 10.59 0.34 6.07
C GLU A 149 11.94 1.06 6.04
N VAL A 150 12.98 0.47 6.65
CA VAL A 150 14.36 1.00 6.56
C VAL A 150 14.84 1.04 5.10
N SER A 151 14.63 -0.03 4.33
CA SER A 151 15.03 -0.07 2.91
C SER A 151 14.20 0.89 2.06
N LEU A 152 12.89 1.01 2.30
CA LEU A 152 12.02 1.97 1.63
C LEU A 152 12.48 3.41 1.88
N GLY A 153 12.83 3.76 3.11
CA GLY A 153 13.34 5.09 3.44
C GLY A 153 14.61 5.45 2.68
N LEU A 154 15.55 4.51 2.52
CA LEU A 154 16.78 4.74 1.74
C LEU A 154 16.50 4.87 0.23
N ILE A 155 15.58 4.08 -0.31
CA ILE A 155 15.16 4.21 -1.71
C ILE A 155 14.53 5.58 -1.95
N LEU A 156 13.62 6.01 -1.06
CA LEU A 156 12.99 7.32 -1.16
C LEU A 156 14.01 8.45 -1.04
N LEU A 157 15.00 8.35 -0.15
CA LEU A 157 16.06 9.33 -0.02
C LEU A 157 16.81 9.52 -1.35
N SER A 158 17.13 8.44 -2.04
CA SER A 158 17.81 8.51 -3.34
C SER A 158 16.96 9.18 -4.43
N LEU A 159 15.65 8.95 -4.42
CA LEU A 159 14.73 9.60 -5.35
C LEU A 159 14.52 11.09 -5.05
N ILE A 160 14.49 11.47 -3.77
CA ILE A 160 14.41 12.86 -3.34
C ILE A 160 15.62 13.68 -3.83
N ILE A 161 16.80 13.06 -3.89
CA ILE A 161 17.99 13.73 -4.45
C ILE A 161 17.80 14.07 -5.93
N PHE A 162 17.12 13.23 -6.71
CA PHE A 162 16.80 13.54 -8.10
C PHE A 162 15.71 14.57 -8.29
N SER A 163 14.69 14.53 -7.43
CA SER A 163 13.55 15.47 -7.53
C SER A 163 13.81 16.84 -6.91
N GLY A 164 14.78 16.92 -5.98
CA GLY A 164 15.10 18.17 -5.26
C GLY A 164 14.09 18.60 -4.21
N GLY A 165 13.05 17.79 -3.93
CA GLY A 165 12.01 18.13 -2.96
C GLY A 165 11.33 16.94 -2.31
N TYR A 166 10.67 17.19 -1.17
CA TYR A 166 9.92 16.17 -0.41
C TYR A 166 8.43 16.16 -0.77
N THR A 167 7.96 17.07 -1.62
CA THR A 167 6.57 17.13 -2.05
C THR A 167 6.33 16.10 -3.15
N LEU A 168 5.17 15.46 -3.18
CA LEU A 168 4.83 14.51 -4.24
C LEU A 168 4.63 15.21 -5.59
N GLN A 169 4.33 16.51 -5.57
CA GLN A 169 4.14 17.29 -6.76
C GLN A 169 5.45 17.56 -7.50
N THR A 170 6.59 17.69 -6.79
CA THR A 170 7.91 17.84 -7.40
C THR A 170 8.29 16.60 -8.23
N PHE A 171 7.87 15.41 -7.81
CA PHE A 171 8.10 14.19 -8.59
C PHE A 171 7.33 14.20 -9.92
N SER A 172 6.15 14.79 -9.95
CA SER A 172 5.40 14.87 -11.19
C SER A 172 6.02 15.86 -12.18
N THR A 173 6.53 17.00 -11.71
CA THR A 173 7.20 18.00 -12.57
C THR A 173 8.56 17.52 -13.07
N THR A 174 9.36 16.85 -12.24
CA THR A 174 10.67 16.31 -12.66
C THR A 174 10.56 15.22 -13.72
N GLN A 175 9.45 14.49 -13.75
CA GLN A 175 9.22 13.40 -14.69
C GLN A 175 8.46 13.81 -15.97
N GLU A 176 8.30 15.08 -16.23
CA GLU A 176 7.69 15.57 -17.49
C GLU A 176 8.52 15.17 -18.71
N THR A 177 9.83 15.18 -18.57
CA THR A 177 10.74 14.86 -19.69
C THR A 177 11.10 13.39 -19.76
N ILE A 178 11.47 12.79 -18.65
CA ILE A 178 11.94 11.38 -18.57
C ILE A 178 11.41 10.75 -17.29
N TRP A 179 10.89 9.54 -17.39
CA TRP A 179 10.49 8.75 -16.23
C TRP A 179 11.70 8.36 -15.37
N LEU A 180 11.65 8.56 -14.08
CA LEU A 180 12.71 8.14 -13.14
C LEU A 180 12.93 6.62 -13.13
N LEU A 181 11.99 5.86 -13.65
CA LEU A 181 12.15 4.41 -13.86
C LEU A 181 13.40 4.08 -14.69
N ILE A 182 13.72 4.88 -15.70
CA ILE A 182 14.84 4.59 -16.63
C ILE A 182 16.20 4.76 -15.93
N PRO A 183 16.54 5.94 -15.35
CA PRO A 183 17.84 6.12 -14.68
C PRO A 183 17.93 5.36 -13.35
N ALA A 184 16.84 5.08 -12.68
CA ALA A 184 16.79 4.45 -11.36
C ALA A 184 16.15 3.04 -11.38
N TRP A 185 16.29 2.29 -12.48
CA TRP A 185 15.66 0.96 -12.61
C TRP A 185 16.06 -0.05 -11.50
N PRO A 186 17.29 -0.08 -10.93
CA PRO A 186 17.60 -0.99 -9.85
C PRO A 186 16.83 -0.63 -8.56
N LEU A 187 16.70 0.68 -8.30
CA LEU A 187 15.89 1.17 -7.17
C LEU A 187 14.42 0.85 -7.36
N ALA A 188 13.89 1.00 -8.58
CA ALA A 188 12.50 0.66 -8.88
C ALA A 188 12.21 -0.83 -8.67
N ALA A 189 13.14 -1.71 -9.05
CA ALA A 189 13.01 -3.15 -8.80
C ALA A 189 13.01 -3.48 -7.29
N MET A 190 13.93 -2.89 -6.52
CA MET A 190 13.97 -3.07 -5.06
C MET A 190 12.75 -2.45 -4.38
N TRP A 191 12.29 -1.29 -4.84
CA TRP A 191 11.07 -0.65 -4.39
C TRP A 191 9.85 -1.55 -4.58
N TYR A 192 9.68 -2.12 -5.76
CA TYR A 192 8.55 -3.01 -6.05
C TYR A 192 8.53 -4.25 -5.14
N ILE A 193 9.68 -4.86 -4.89
CA ILE A 193 9.78 -6.00 -3.96
C ILE A 193 9.50 -5.55 -2.52
N SER A 194 10.01 -4.39 -2.11
CA SER A 194 9.76 -3.88 -0.76
C SER A 194 8.30 -3.46 -0.53
N THR A 195 7.60 -2.93 -1.55
CA THR A 195 6.16 -2.65 -1.45
C THR A 195 5.31 -3.91 -1.32
N LEU A 196 5.67 -5.02 -1.99
CA LEU A 196 5.02 -6.33 -1.78
C LEU A 196 5.19 -6.81 -0.34
N ALA A 197 6.36 -6.61 0.24
CA ALA A 197 6.64 -7.03 1.61
C ALA A 197 5.98 -6.10 2.64
N GLU A 198 5.92 -4.80 2.38
CA GLU A 198 5.22 -3.82 3.23
C GLU A 198 3.72 -4.09 3.30
N THR A 199 3.11 -4.46 2.17
CA THR A 199 1.70 -4.83 2.11
C THR A 199 1.40 -6.26 2.56
N ASN A 200 2.40 -6.99 3.06
CA ASN A 200 2.28 -8.38 3.54
C ASN A 200 1.62 -9.32 2.51
N ARG A 201 1.87 -9.13 1.23
CA ARG A 201 1.31 -9.98 0.17
C ARG A 201 2.28 -11.07 -0.28
N ALA A 202 1.72 -12.19 -0.74
CA ALA A 202 2.54 -13.26 -1.29
C ALA A 202 3.44 -12.73 -2.44
N PRO A 203 4.73 -13.09 -2.46
CA PRO A 203 5.37 -14.21 -1.77
C PRO A 203 5.81 -13.93 -0.31
N PHE A 204 5.59 -12.73 0.25
CA PHE A 204 6.06 -12.29 1.56
C PHE A 204 4.93 -12.27 2.62
N ASP A 205 3.93 -13.11 2.45
CA ASP A 205 2.76 -13.22 3.31
C ASP A 205 3.05 -14.09 4.56
N LEU A 206 3.80 -13.52 5.49
CA LEU A 206 4.11 -14.16 6.77
C LEU A 206 3.06 -13.85 7.85
N THR A 207 2.24 -12.83 7.63
CA THR A 207 1.18 -12.42 8.53
C THR A 207 0.02 -13.39 8.58
N GLU A 208 -0.38 -13.90 7.42
CA GLU A 208 -1.52 -14.80 7.25
C GLU A 208 -1.11 -16.25 7.09
N GLY A 209 0.18 -16.58 7.12
CA GLY A 209 0.76 -17.91 6.89
C GLY A 209 -0.14 -19.10 7.25
N GLU A 210 -1.20 -19.36 6.44
CA GLU A 210 -2.22 -20.36 6.73
C GLU A 210 -1.63 -21.74 7.08
N SER A 211 -0.51 -22.10 6.46
CA SER A 211 0.17 -23.35 6.71
C SER A 211 0.90 -23.43 8.06
N GLU A 212 1.22 -22.28 8.67
CA GLU A 212 2.01 -22.19 9.91
C GLU A 212 1.20 -21.65 11.09
N LEU A 213 0.31 -20.66 10.87
CA LEU A 213 -0.33 -19.86 11.90
C LEU A 213 -1.87 -19.83 11.80
N VAL A 214 -2.46 -20.61 10.92
CA VAL A 214 -3.92 -20.65 10.61
C VAL A 214 -4.39 -19.41 9.87
N SER A 215 -4.37 -18.24 10.46
CA SER A 215 -4.68 -16.91 9.86
C SER A 215 -3.89 -15.77 10.52
N GLY A 216 -2.80 -16.10 11.21
CA GLY A 216 -1.92 -15.13 11.83
C GLY A 216 -2.63 -14.20 12.81
N PHE A 217 -2.46 -12.87 12.68
CA PHE A 217 -3.02 -11.90 13.62
C PHE A 217 -4.55 -11.77 13.53
N ASN A 218 -5.17 -12.19 12.40
CA ASN A 218 -6.62 -12.09 12.16
C ASN A 218 -7.44 -13.27 12.70
N VAL A 219 -6.80 -14.30 13.29
CA VAL A 219 -7.46 -15.57 13.69
C VAL A 219 -8.73 -15.34 14.52
N GLU A 220 -8.69 -14.42 15.48
CA GLU A 220 -9.78 -14.17 16.42
C GLU A 220 -10.78 -13.11 15.93
N TYR A 221 -10.50 -12.45 14.80
CA TYR A 221 -11.35 -11.41 14.27
C TYR A 221 -12.42 -11.97 13.33
N ALA A 222 -13.69 -11.61 13.54
CA ALA A 222 -14.81 -12.04 12.71
C ALA A 222 -15.77 -10.87 12.41
N GLY A 223 -16.55 -10.98 11.34
CA GLY A 223 -17.58 -10.00 10.99
C GLY A 223 -17.03 -8.62 10.63
N GLY A 224 -17.57 -7.55 11.22
CA GLY A 224 -17.20 -6.16 10.96
C GLY A 224 -15.71 -5.84 11.17
N PRO A 225 -15.11 -6.15 12.34
CA PRO A 225 -13.69 -5.90 12.60
C PRO A 225 -12.74 -6.57 11.58
N PHE A 226 -13.06 -7.77 11.13
CA PHE A 226 -12.32 -8.46 10.06
C PHE A 226 -12.44 -7.70 8.73
N ALA A 227 -13.65 -7.21 8.41
CA ALA A 227 -13.85 -6.42 7.19
C ALA A 227 -13.03 -5.12 7.20
N LEU A 228 -12.89 -4.45 8.34
CA LEU A 228 -12.09 -3.24 8.47
C LEU A 228 -10.59 -3.49 8.20
N PHE A 229 -10.02 -4.57 8.73
CA PHE A 229 -8.64 -4.95 8.41
C PHE A 229 -8.46 -5.25 6.93
N PHE A 230 -9.34 -6.03 6.35
CA PHE A 230 -9.30 -6.35 4.92
C PHE A 230 -9.36 -5.09 4.04
N LEU A 231 -10.28 -4.17 4.35
CA LEU A 231 -10.37 -2.90 3.63
C LEU A 231 -9.08 -2.07 3.78
N ALA A 232 -8.47 -2.05 4.97
CA ALA A 232 -7.21 -1.35 5.20
C ALA A 232 -6.05 -1.95 4.39
N GLU A 233 -5.90 -3.28 4.37
CA GLU A 233 -4.85 -3.96 3.60
C GLU A 233 -4.98 -3.71 2.09
N TYR A 234 -6.18 -3.85 1.54
CA TYR A 234 -6.40 -3.59 0.12
C TYR A 234 -6.26 -2.10 -0.24
N ALA A 235 -6.62 -1.19 0.67
CA ALA A 235 -6.36 0.23 0.51
C ALA A 235 -4.86 0.53 0.46
N ASN A 236 -4.06 -0.12 1.32
CA ASN A 236 -2.60 0.02 1.31
C ASN A 236 -1.97 -0.54 0.03
N ILE A 237 -2.48 -1.65 -0.53
CA ILE A 237 -2.00 -2.17 -1.82
C ILE A 237 -2.21 -1.15 -2.94
N LEU A 238 -3.41 -0.60 -3.05
CA LEU A 238 -3.71 0.42 -4.06
C LEU A 238 -2.85 1.68 -3.83
N MET A 239 -2.70 2.11 -2.59
CA MET A 239 -1.90 3.27 -2.22
C MET A 239 -0.43 3.08 -2.63
N MET A 240 0.19 1.94 -2.30
CA MET A 240 1.57 1.66 -2.68
C MET A 240 1.75 1.57 -4.21
N ASN A 241 0.77 1.05 -4.94
CA ASN A 241 0.80 1.03 -6.39
C ASN A 241 0.69 2.45 -6.97
N THR A 242 -0.21 3.29 -6.47
CA THR A 242 -0.33 4.69 -6.92
C THR A 242 0.91 5.50 -6.56
N LEU A 243 1.47 5.31 -5.38
CA LEU A 243 2.72 5.94 -4.96
C LEU A 243 3.88 5.52 -5.88
N SER A 244 3.98 4.25 -6.25
CA SER A 244 4.99 3.74 -7.19
C SER A 244 4.93 4.42 -8.55
N ILE A 245 3.73 4.74 -9.03
CA ILE A 245 3.56 5.48 -10.29
C ILE A 245 4.04 6.91 -10.15
N VAL A 246 3.65 7.60 -9.09
CA VAL A 246 4.09 8.97 -8.84
C VAL A 246 5.61 9.06 -8.73
N LEU A 247 6.24 8.09 -8.10
CA LEU A 247 7.69 8.08 -7.88
C LEU A 247 8.53 7.72 -9.11
N PHE A 248 8.07 6.78 -9.95
CA PHE A 248 8.90 6.19 -11.02
C PHE A 248 8.35 6.38 -12.43
N MET A 249 7.02 6.44 -12.61
CA MET A 249 6.40 6.46 -13.94
C MET A 249 5.78 7.81 -14.31
N GLY A 250 5.82 8.77 -13.38
CA GLY A 250 5.19 10.07 -13.53
C GLY A 250 3.67 10.01 -13.70
N SER A 251 2.97 10.89 -13.04
CA SER A 251 1.60 11.21 -13.41
C SER A 251 1.71 12.10 -14.66
N SER A 252 1.25 11.67 -15.83
CA SER A 252 1.31 12.48 -17.05
C SER A 252 0.67 13.86 -16.80
N HIS A 253 1.49 14.91 -16.75
CA HIS A 253 1.01 16.27 -16.63
C HIS A 253 0.48 16.78 -17.99
N ALA A 254 -0.78 16.57 -18.25
CA ALA A 254 -1.47 17.33 -19.27
C ALA A 254 -2.04 18.58 -18.62
N HIS A 255 -1.30 19.67 -18.59
CA HIS A 255 -1.75 20.97 -18.06
C HIS A 255 -3.13 21.41 -18.56
N ASN A 256 -3.49 20.98 -19.76
CA ASN A 256 -4.74 21.35 -20.42
C ASN A 256 -5.91 20.38 -20.15
N ALA A 257 -5.68 19.22 -19.54
CA ALA A 257 -6.72 18.21 -19.32
C ALA A 257 -6.49 17.39 -18.04
N PRO A 258 -6.91 17.88 -16.87
CA PRO A 258 -6.74 17.18 -15.59
C PRO A 258 -7.44 15.82 -15.54
N GLU A 259 -8.52 15.65 -16.31
CA GLU A 259 -9.23 14.37 -16.44
C GLU A 259 -8.35 13.29 -17.09
N LEU A 260 -7.53 13.68 -18.06
CA LEU A 260 -6.65 12.77 -18.78
C LEU A 260 -5.48 12.33 -17.89
N THR A 261 -5.01 13.21 -17.00
CA THR A 261 -3.99 12.85 -15.99
C THR A 261 -4.53 11.84 -14.98
N ALA A 262 -5.75 12.03 -14.51
CA ALA A 262 -6.41 11.08 -13.61
C ALA A 262 -6.61 9.72 -14.29
N ALA A 263 -7.09 9.71 -15.55
CA ALA A 263 -7.30 8.47 -16.29
C ALA A 263 -5.98 7.69 -16.51
N THR A 264 -4.90 8.36 -16.88
CA THR A 264 -3.59 7.71 -17.09
C THR A 264 -3.00 7.19 -15.78
N LEU A 265 -3.15 7.90 -14.66
CA LEU A 265 -2.73 7.45 -13.36
C LEU A 265 -3.51 6.19 -12.95
N MET A 266 -4.83 6.20 -13.11
CA MET A 266 -5.67 5.05 -12.76
C MET A 266 -5.38 3.82 -13.63
N THR A 267 -5.13 3.99 -14.93
CA THR A 267 -4.78 2.87 -15.81
C THR A 267 -3.42 2.26 -15.44
N LYS A 268 -2.41 3.08 -15.13
CA LYS A 268 -1.11 2.60 -14.63
C LYS A 268 -1.28 1.87 -13.28
N ALA A 269 -2.11 2.40 -12.35
CA ALA A 269 -2.38 1.76 -11.06
C ALA A 269 -3.06 0.40 -11.23
N ALA A 270 -4.00 0.28 -12.16
CA ALA A 270 -4.63 -1.00 -12.48
C ALA A 270 -3.61 -2.02 -13.03
N LEU A 271 -2.70 -1.60 -13.91
CA LEU A 271 -1.65 -2.47 -14.44
C LEU A 271 -0.70 -2.95 -13.35
N LEU A 272 -0.24 -2.08 -12.45
CA LEU A 272 0.61 -2.47 -11.33
C LEU A 272 -0.14 -3.41 -10.36
N SER A 273 -1.42 -3.17 -10.10
CA SER A 273 -2.21 -4.07 -9.26
C SER A 273 -2.36 -5.46 -9.88
N ILE A 274 -2.52 -5.56 -11.20
CA ILE A 274 -2.50 -6.85 -11.91
C ILE A 274 -1.12 -7.53 -11.79
N MET A 275 -0.02 -6.76 -11.86
CA MET A 275 1.34 -7.28 -11.62
C MET A 275 1.49 -7.86 -10.22
N PHE A 276 0.96 -7.21 -9.17
CA PHE A 276 0.94 -7.74 -7.81
C PHE A 276 0.23 -9.10 -7.73
N LEU A 277 -0.92 -9.21 -8.40
CA LEU A 277 -1.68 -10.46 -8.44
C LEU A 277 -0.96 -11.55 -9.24
N TRP A 278 -0.26 -11.18 -10.31
CA TRP A 278 0.53 -12.12 -11.09
C TRP A 278 1.70 -12.69 -10.28
N VAL A 279 2.44 -11.84 -9.57
CA VAL A 279 3.52 -12.27 -8.67
C VAL A 279 2.98 -13.23 -7.61
N ARG A 280 1.82 -12.93 -7.00
CA ARG A 280 1.15 -13.80 -6.04
C ARG A 280 0.85 -15.19 -6.61
N ALA A 281 0.45 -15.28 -7.87
CA ALA A 281 0.09 -16.54 -8.51
C ALA A 281 1.30 -17.37 -8.94
N SER A 282 2.44 -16.72 -9.23
CA SER A 282 3.61 -17.37 -9.85
C SER A 282 4.68 -17.81 -8.85
N TYR A 283 4.85 -17.10 -7.74
CA TYR A 283 5.93 -17.37 -6.79
C TYR A 283 5.44 -18.09 -5.54
N PRO A 284 6.24 -19.08 -5.03
CA PRO A 284 5.98 -19.69 -3.74
C PRO A 284 6.30 -18.72 -2.60
N ARG A 285 5.74 -18.98 -1.41
CA ARG A 285 5.98 -18.19 -0.21
C ARG A 285 7.42 -18.33 0.28
N PHE A 286 8.04 -17.21 0.68
CA PHE A 286 9.36 -17.18 1.29
C PHE A 286 9.28 -17.55 2.77
N ARG A 287 10.35 -18.17 3.28
CA ARG A 287 10.50 -18.43 4.71
C ARG A 287 10.99 -17.14 5.41
N TYR A 288 10.61 -16.96 6.68
CA TYR A 288 10.98 -15.76 7.46
C TYR A 288 12.48 -15.46 7.41
N ASP A 289 13.33 -16.48 7.62
CA ASP A 289 14.80 -16.32 7.61
C ASP A 289 15.30 -15.82 6.25
N GLN A 290 14.79 -16.36 5.16
CA GLN A 290 15.17 -15.98 3.80
C GLN A 290 14.79 -14.52 3.50
N LEU A 291 13.60 -14.13 3.96
CA LEU A 291 13.10 -12.77 3.79
C LEU A 291 13.97 -11.76 4.55
N MET A 292 14.29 -12.04 5.81
CA MET A 292 15.16 -11.16 6.60
C MET A 292 16.59 -11.08 6.01
N HIS A 293 17.14 -12.19 5.53
CA HIS A 293 18.43 -12.17 4.84
C HIS A 293 18.42 -11.35 3.55
N LEU A 294 17.33 -11.39 2.78
CA LEU A 294 17.19 -10.62 1.55
C LEU A 294 17.26 -9.11 1.83
N VAL A 295 16.58 -8.63 2.88
CA VAL A 295 16.63 -7.21 3.25
C VAL A 295 18.02 -6.82 3.77
N TRP A 296 18.48 -7.49 4.83
CA TRP A 296 19.67 -7.05 5.56
C TRP A 296 20.97 -7.32 4.83
N LYS A 297 21.08 -8.43 4.08
CA LYS A 297 22.32 -8.80 3.37
C LYS A 297 22.37 -8.30 1.93
N ASN A 298 21.23 -8.14 1.26
CA ASN A 298 21.21 -7.79 -0.16
C ASN A 298 20.68 -6.37 -0.39
N PHE A 299 19.46 -6.04 0.07
CA PHE A 299 18.86 -4.75 -0.27
C PHE A 299 19.53 -3.59 0.44
N LEU A 300 19.79 -3.69 1.73
CA LEU A 300 20.36 -2.60 2.51
C LEU A 300 21.76 -2.17 2.00
N PRO A 301 22.73 -3.08 1.74
CA PRO A 301 24.01 -2.66 1.18
C PRO A 301 23.89 -2.07 -0.23
N LEU A 302 23.02 -2.64 -1.08
CA LEU A 302 22.80 -2.13 -2.43
C LEU A 302 22.14 -0.74 -2.42
N THR A 303 21.13 -0.53 -1.58
CA THR A 303 20.48 0.78 -1.46
C THR A 303 21.44 1.84 -0.95
N LEU A 304 22.27 1.54 0.05
CA LEU A 304 23.30 2.46 0.54
C LEU A 304 24.32 2.82 -0.57
N ALA A 305 24.79 1.84 -1.33
CA ALA A 305 25.71 2.09 -2.44
C ALA A 305 25.06 2.97 -3.53
N LEU A 306 23.78 2.72 -3.85
CA LEU A 306 23.05 3.51 -4.84
C LEU A 306 22.76 4.93 -4.34
N VAL A 307 22.44 5.13 -3.06
CA VAL A 307 22.31 6.48 -2.47
C VAL A 307 23.60 7.28 -2.67
N LEU A 308 24.75 6.71 -2.32
CA LEU A 308 26.04 7.37 -2.53
C LEU A 308 26.32 7.68 -4.01
N TRP A 309 25.98 6.76 -4.89
CA TRP A 309 26.11 6.96 -6.35
C TRP A 309 25.21 8.11 -6.83
N HIS A 310 23.95 8.16 -6.38
CA HIS A 310 23.00 9.19 -6.77
C HIS A 310 23.32 10.57 -6.16
N ILE A 311 24.07 10.64 -5.06
CA ILE A 311 24.62 11.91 -4.55
C ILE A 311 25.81 12.37 -5.41
N ALA A 312 26.68 11.43 -5.79
CA ALA A 312 27.88 11.76 -6.56
C ALA A 312 27.58 12.23 -7.99
N LEU A 313 26.55 11.65 -8.64
CA LEU A 313 26.17 11.98 -10.02
C LEU A 313 25.82 13.46 -10.25
N PRO A 314 24.88 14.08 -9.52
CA PRO A 314 24.55 15.49 -9.69
C PRO A 314 25.76 16.41 -9.43
N ILE A 315 26.59 16.05 -8.44
CA ILE A 315 27.79 16.83 -8.11
C ILE A 315 28.80 16.77 -9.25
N ALA A 316 29.05 15.57 -9.79
CA ALA A 316 30.01 15.35 -10.88
C ALA A 316 29.58 16.01 -12.20
N LEU A 317 28.28 16.04 -12.48
CA LEU A 317 27.71 16.61 -13.70
C LEU A 317 27.38 18.11 -13.54
N ALA A 318 27.64 18.71 -12.38
CA ALA A 318 27.21 20.05 -12.02
C ALA A 318 25.69 20.29 -12.27
N GLY A 319 24.91 19.20 -12.25
CA GLY A 319 23.46 19.20 -12.40
C GLY A 319 22.81 19.51 -11.05
N LEU A 320 22.12 20.63 -10.95
CA LEU A 320 21.24 20.90 -9.82
C LEU A 320 19.87 20.28 -10.14
N PRO A 321 19.22 19.61 -9.16
CA PRO A 321 17.84 19.21 -9.33
C PRO A 321 16.98 20.47 -9.55
N PRO A 322 15.89 20.40 -10.30
CA PRO A 322 15.01 21.54 -10.52
C PRO A 322 14.55 22.10 -9.17
N GLN A 323 15.01 23.28 -8.86
CA GLN A 323 14.53 24.03 -7.69
C GLN A 323 13.23 24.72 -8.10
N LEU A 324 12.14 24.27 -7.52
CA LEU A 324 10.81 24.88 -7.64
C LEU A 324 10.56 25.82 -6.48
#